data_3136f5afc3436b5b70cfad15d648ab2a
#
_entry.id   3136f5afc3436b5b70cfad15d648ab2a
#
_cell.length_a   1.000
_cell.length_b   1.000
_cell.length_c   1.000
_cell.angle_alpha   90.00
_cell.angle_beta   90.00
_cell.angle_gamma   90.00
#
_symmetry.space_group_name_H-M   'P 1'
#
loop_
_entity.id
_entity.type
_entity.pdbx_description
1 polymer ?
#
loop_
_entity_poly.entity_id
_entity_poly.type
_entity_poly.pdbx_seq_one_letter_code
_entity_poly.pdbx_strand_id
1 'polypeptide(L)'
;MYISQASGCVCVLFVVVAFISSPKKCTHTSAKFVIVFINIYLLLWPTLCLRHSPFRNAPSDPSPSHKETMMSLLGRTDVDAGEVFVNFNQNITSLAVATSGGYSLYSLGSVDSTLDKIYHTKSDELFLIERLFESSLVAIVSQRAPRKLKVCHFKKQSEICNYSYANTILAVKLNRERLIVCLEESLYIHNIQDMKVVHTIRDTPCNPQGLCALSSSSEHCYLAYPGSVTAGEVQIFDAINLHAKTMIPAHDTPLAALAFSPSGTEIATASERGTVIRVFSSQDGSRLFELRRGLKRCVSIVSLSFSTCAEYLVSSSNTETVHIFRLDRSATETAEGHGSKQSSDDWMGFLSKTVTSYLPTQVTDVFSQGRAFASVTLPEAGVRRMCAITTIQKQLRLLIASQDGYLYVYSIPTVEGAECQLIKRHDLRLEDHYAMDIKGA
;
A
#
# COMPACT_ATOMS: atom_id res chain seq x y z
N MET A 1 -19.15 -10.61 44.01
CA MET A 1 -17.73 -10.94 43.94
C MET A 1 -17.48 -12.13 44.88
N TYR A 2 -17.37 -13.32 44.36
CA TYR A 2 -17.00 -14.50 45.11
C TYR A 2 -15.70 -15.03 44.56
N ILE A 3 -14.71 -15.15 45.42
CA ILE A 3 -13.39 -15.72 45.07
C ILE A 3 -13.35 -17.12 45.73
N SER A 4 -13.21 -18.14 44.92
CA SER A 4 -12.89 -19.50 45.38
C SER A 4 -11.55 -19.88 44.77
N GLN A 5 -10.56 -20.14 45.61
CA GLN A 5 -9.25 -20.62 45.23
C GLN A 5 -9.22 -22.17 45.34
N ALA A 6 -9.05 -22.84 44.24
CA ALA A 6 -8.58 -24.22 44.22
C ALA A 6 -7.71 -24.42 42.97
N SER A 7 -6.42 -24.74 43.23
CA SER A 7 -5.44 -25.25 42.30
C SER A 7 -5.26 -24.52 40.97
N GLY A 8 -4.58 -23.38 41.00
CA GLY A 8 -3.73 -22.95 39.88
C GLY A 8 -4.39 -22.25 38.69
N CYS A 9 -5.71 -21.96 38.68
CA CYS A 9 -6.38 -21.16 37.67
C CYS A 9 -7.30 -20.14 38.31
N VAL A 10 -7.10 -18.87 37.99
CA VAL A 10 -8.00 -17.79 38.37
C VAL A 10 -9.01 -17.56 37.25
N CYS A 11 -10.28 -17.93 37.46
CA CYS A 11 -11.38 -17.56 36.57
C CYS A 11 -12.03 -16.29 37.11
N VAL A 12 -12.02 -15.22 36.32
CA VAL A 12 -12.78 -13.97 36.63
C VAL A 12 -14.10 -14.03 35.87
N LEU A 13 -15.19 -14.06 36.60
CA LEU A 13 -16.55 -14.02 36.06
C LEU A 13 -17.04 -12.55 36.06
N PHE A 14 -17.23 -11.98 34.87
CA PHE A 14 -17.90 -10.68 34.73
C PHE A 14 -19.40 -10.87 34.51
N VAL A 15 -20.21 -10.33 35.38
CA VAL A 15 -21.67 -10.25 35.17
C VAL A 15 -21.99 -8.82 34.70
N VAL A 16 -22.39 -8.71 33.43
CA VAL A 16 -22.88 -7.45 32.85
C VAL A 16 -24.39 -7.42 32.95
N VAL A 17 -24.93 -6.48 33.74
CA VAL A 17 -26.36 -6.20 33.80
C VAL A 17 -26.66 -5.05 32.84
N ALA A 18 -27.34 -5.35 31.74
CA ALA A 18 -27.82 -4.32 30.81
C ALA A 18 -29.24 -3.89 31.19
N PHE A 19 -29.41 -2.61 31.43
CA PHE A 19 -30.75 -2.00 31.59
C PHE A 19 -31.23 -1.52 30.20
N ILE A 20 -32.32 -2.11 29.76
CA ILE A 20 -33.08 -1.60 28.59
C ILE A 20 -34.25 -0.81 29.12
N SER A 21 -34.22 0.52 29.02
CA SER A 21 -35.35 1.39 29.30
C SER A 21 -36.11 1.67 27.99
N SER A 22 -37.36 1.22 27.96
CA SER A 22 -38.32 1.62 26.92
C SER A 22 -39.28 2.67 27.50
N PRO A 23 -39.52 3.78 26.81
CA PRO A 23 -40.48 4.79 27.30
C PRO A 23 -41.88 4.54 26.74
N LYS A 24 -42.82 4.04 27.56
CA LYS A 24 -44.25 4.42 27.47
C LYS A 24 -45.07 3.85 28.65
N LYS A 25 -45.58 4.78 29.43
CA LYS A 25 -46.79 4.86 30.26
C LYS A 25 -47.51 3.59 30.76
N CYS A 26 -47.75 3.63 32.07
CA CYS A 26 -48.92 3.18 32.84
C CYS A 26 -48.80 1.91 33.67
N THR A 27 -48.93 2.14 34.97
CA THR A 27 -49.67 1.40 36.02
C THR A 27 -49.33 -0.05 36.34
N HIS A 28 -48.88 -0.21 37.56
CA HIS A 28 -49.01 -1.38 38.46
C HIS A 28 -48.57 -2.77 37.99
N THR A 29 -47.66 -3.30 38.79
CA THR A 29 -47.48 -4.71 39.16
C THR A 29 -46.57 -5.58 38.32
N SER A 30 -45.61 -6.16 39.02
CA SER A 30 -44.80 -7.36 38.72
C SER A 30 -43.66 -7.24 37.72
N ALA A 31 -42.48 -7.05 38.27
CA ALA A 31 -41.23 -7.37 37.56
C ALA A 31 -41.10 -8.90 37.44
N LYS A 32 -41.23 -9.43 36.21
CA LYS A 32 -40.84 -10.79 35.87
C LYS A 32 -39.38 -10.82 35.46
N PHE A 33 -38.54 -11.46 36.27
CA PHE A 33 -37.19 -11.79 35.90
C PHE A 33 -37.20 -12.91 34.87
N VAL A 34 -36.70 -12.64 33.67
CA VAL A 34 -36.41 -13.69 32.68
C VAL A 34 -34.89 -13.96 32.74
N ILE A 35 -34.56 -15.11 33.32
CA ILE A 35 -33.17 -15.61 33.30
C ILE A 35 -33.02 -16.41 32.04
N VAL A 36 -32.21 -15.91 31.10
CA VAL A 36 -31.82 -16.64 29.88
C VAL A 36 -30.52 -17.41 30.20
N PHE A 37 -30.60 -18.71 30.26
CA PHE A 37 -29.43 -19.58 30.32
C PHE A 37 -28.85 -19.75 28.93
N ILE A 38 -27.65 -19.25 28.70
CA ILE A 38 -26.87 -19.57 27.49
C ILE A 38 -25.99 -20.78 27.81
N ASN A 39 -26.36 -21.92 27.25
CA ASN A 39 -25.54 -23.15 27.28
C ASN A 39 -24.39 -23.02 26.27
N ILE A 40 -23.17 -22.89 26.77
CA ILE A 40 -21.97 -22.99 25.93
C ILE A 40 -21.51 -24.44 25.95
N TYR A 41 -21.62 -25.12 24.81
CA TYR A 41 -21.06 -26.46 24.61
C TYR A 41 -19.53 -26.34 24.45
N LEU A 42 -18.79 -26.82 25.48
CA LEU A 42 -17.36 -27.09 25.38
C LEU A 42 -17.19 -28.47 24.76
N LEU A 43 -16.67 -28.53 23.54
CA LEU A 43 -16.20 -29.76 22.91
C LEU A 43 -14.91 -30.23 23.60
N LEU A 44 -15.00 -31.35 24.28
CA LEU A 44 -13.88 -32.10 24.85
C LEU A 44 -13.07 -32.76 23.73
N TRP A 45 -11.80 -32.44 23.65
CA TRP A 45 -10.80 -33.21 22.87
C TRP A 45 -10.20 -34.28 23.72
N PRO A 46 -10.02 -35.52 23.19
CA PRO A 46 -9.52 -36.65 23.97
C PRO A 46 -8.00 -36.61 24.18
N THR A 47 -7.62 -36.87 25.41
CA THR A 47 -6.27 -37.11 25.89
C THR A 47 -5.64 -38.31 25.20
N LEU A 48 -4.49 -38.14 24.56
CA LEU A 48 -3.61 -39.23 24.13
C LEU A 48 -2.29 -39.18 24.89
N CYS A 49 -1.94 -40.35 25.39
CA CYS A 49 -0.86 -40.70 26.30
C CYS A 49 0.53 -40.08 25.99
N LEU A 50 1.12 -39.51 27.04
CA LEU A 50 2.54 -39.20 27.14
C LEU A 50 3.38 -40.49 27.36
N ARG A 51 4.33 -40.73 26.45
CA ARG A 51 5.51 -41.58 26.75
C ARG A 51 6.69 -40.65 27.03
N HIS A 52 7.29 -40.81 28.16
CA HIS A 52 8.53 -40.16 28.58
C HIS A 52 9.71 -40.50 27.66
N SER A 53 10.44 -39.51 27.22
CA SER A 53 11.85 -39.61 26.87
C SER A 53 12.61 -38.38 27.39
N PRO A 54 13.89 -38.49 27.76
CA PRO A 54 14.59 -37.49 28.57
C PRO A 54 14.98 -36.26 27.75
N PHE A 55 14.65 -35.09 28.29
CA PHE A 55 15.06 -33.81 27.79
C PHE A 55 16.59 -33.65 27.79
N ARG A 56 17.20 -33.49 26.59
CA ARG A 56 18.47 -32.80 26.44
C ARG A 56 18.17 -31.31 26.37
N ASN A 57 18.84 -30.54 27.22
CA ASN A 57 18.84 -29.06 27.18
C ASN A 57 19.35 -28.60 25.81
N ALA A 58 18.46 -28.08 24.99
CA ALA A 58 18.83 -27.22 23.86
C ALA A 58 19.00 -25.79 24.38
N PRO A 59 20.00 -25.02 23.92
CA PRO A 59 20.14 -23.63 24.29
C PRO A 59 18.92 -22.87 23.76
N SER A 60 18.34 -22.01 24.60
CA SER A 60 17.27 -21.10 24.23
C SER A 60 17.80 -20.14 23.16
N ASP A 61 17.19 -20.16 21.96
CA ASP A 61 17.43 -19.17 20.94
C ASP A 61 17.14 -17.77 21.52
N PRO A 62 18.01 -16.79 21.29
CA PRO A 62 17.76 -15.41 21.70
C PRO A 62 16.52 -14.91 20.96
N SER A 63 15.62 -14.24 21.66
CA SER A 63 14.48 -13.56 21.05
C SER A 63 14.97 -12.62 19.92
N PRO A 64 14.29 -12.56 18.78
CA PRO A 64 14.72 -11.74 17.66
C PRO A 64 14.92 -10.28 18.10
N SER A 65 16.00 -9.65 17.64
CA SER A 65 16.29 -8.27 17.98
C SER A 65 15.19 -7.37 17.46
N HIS A 66 14.95 -6.23 18.09
CA HIS A 66 13.96 -5.24 17.65
C HIS A 66 14.16 -4.83 16.18
N LYS A 67 15.42 -4.91 15.70
CA LYS A 67 15.80 -4.68 14.31
C LYS A 67 15.28 -5.78 13.38
N GLU A 68 15.38 -7.05 13.76
CA GLU A 68 14.91 -8.19 12.98
C GLU A 68 13.37 -8.20 12.88
N THR A 69 12.68 -7.87 13.98
CA THR A 69 11.21 -7.77 13.98
C THR A 69 10.73 -6.64 13.06
N MET A 70 11.39 -5.46 13.09
CA MET A 70 11.07 -4.35 12.19
C MET A 70 11.34 -4.67 10.72
N MET A 71 12.46 -5.32 10.43
CA MET A 71 12.82 -5.70 9.06
C MET A 71 11.86 -6.71 8.48
N SER A 72 11.43 -7.68 9.28
CA SER A 72 10.41 -8.67 8.90
C SER A 72 9.05 -8.02 8.63
N LEU A 73 8.59 -7.09 9.47
CA LEU A 73 7.33 -6.36 9.29
C LEU A 73 7.30 -5.50 8.02
N LEU A 74 8.47 -4.97 7.61
CA LEU A 74 8.59 -4.17 6.39
C LEU A 74 8.89 -5.02 5.14
N GLY A 75 8.87 -6.37 5.26
CA GLY A 75 9.21 -7.30 4.18
C GLY A 75 10.69 -7.27 3.82
N ARG A 76 11.56 -6.82 4.76
CA ARG A 76 13.01 -6.88 4.65
C ARG A 76 13.48 -8.14 5.39
N THR A 77 13.89 -9.14 4.67
CA THR A 77 14.77 -10.20 5.17
C THR A 77 16.19 -9.67 5.32
N ASP A 78 17.02 -10.29 6.12
CA ASP A 78 18.40 -9.85 6.44
C ASP A 78 19.05 -9.07 5.31
N VAL A 79 19.41 -7.79 5.61
CA VAL A 79 19.93 -6.85 4.62
C VAL A 79 21.26 -7.40 4.13
N ASP A 80 21.28 -8.00 2.95
CA ASP A 80 22.50 -8.16 2.18
C ASP A 80 23.12 -6.77 1.97
N ALA A 81 24.43 -6.67 2.13
CA ALA A 81 25.17 -5.42 2.03
C ALA A 81 25.10 -4.81 0.61
N GLY A 82 23.94 -4.27 0.24
CA GLY A 82 23.65 -3.75 -1.09
C GLY A 82 22.20 -3.35 -1.33
N GLU A 83 21.27 -3.70 -0.44
CA GLU A 83 19.88 -3.27 -0.56
C GLU A 83 19.72 -1.77 -0.33
N VAL A 84 18.95 -1.11 -1.20
CA VAL A 84 18.66 0.31 -1.13
C VAL A 84 17.17 0.56 -0.90
N PHE A 85 16.82 1.57 -0.11
CA PHE A 85 15.48 2.10 -0.08
C PHE A 85 15.28 3.06 -1.24
N VAL A 86 14.19 2.89 -2.00
CA VAL A 86 13.87 3.74 -3.16
C VAL A 86 12.44 4.24 -3.07
N ASN A 87 12.23 5.51 -3.42
CA ASN A 87 10.89 6.09 -3.48
C ASN A 87 10.80 7.23 -4.51
N PHE A 88 9.73 7.23 -5.31
CA PHE A 88 9.42 8.35 -6.20
C PHE A 88 8.69 9.46 -5.45
N ASN A 89 8.90 10.71 -5.86
CA ASN A 89 8.07 11.81 -5.37
C ASN A 89 6.67 11.78 -6.04
N GLN A 90 5.74 12.62 -5.57
CA GLN A 90 4.32 12.56 -5.91
C GLN A 90 4.02 12.77 -7.40
N ASN A 91 4.84 13.53 -8.13
CA ASN A 91 4.70 13.78 -9.57
C ASN A 91 5.73 13.06 -10.44
N ILE A 92 6.48 12.11 -9.87
CA ILE A 92 7.44 11.25 -10.58
C ILE A 92 8.51 12.06 -11.35
N THR A 93 8.96 13.17 -10.77
CA THR A 93 10.06 14.00 -11.30
C THR A 93 11.38 13.75 -10.63
N SER A 94 11.38 13.09 -9.48
CA SER A 94 12.60 12.73 -8.74
C SER A 94 12.50 11.38 -8.04
N LEU A 95 13.66 10.75 -7.86
CA LEU A 95 13.85 9.52 -7.11
C LEU A 95 14.68 9.81 -5.87
N ALA A 96 14.21 9.36 -4.72
CA ALA A 96 14.97 9.31 -3.48
C ALA A 96 15.55 7.91 -3.29
N VAL A 97 16.83 7.84 -2.98
CA VAL A 97 17.57 6.59 -2.75
C VAL A 97 18.26 6.71 -1.41
N ALA A 98 17.99 5.80 -0.48
CA ALA A 98 18.70 5.73 0.79
C ALA A 98 19.48 4.42 0.89
N THR A 99 20.72 4.53 1.34
CA THR A 99 21.66 3.43 1.56
C THR A 99 22.11 3.41 3.03
N SER A 100 22.93 2.46 3.40
CA SER A 100 23.55 2.42 4.74
C SER A 100 24.44 3.65 5.03
N GLY A 101 24.98 4.30 3.98
CA GLY A 101 25.88 5.44 4.09
C GLY A 101 25.20 6.82 4.05
N GLY A 102 23.92 6.90 3.74
CA GLY A 102 23.20 8.16 3.61
C GLY A 102 22.06 8.12 2.59
N TYR A 103 21.74 9.27 2.01
CA TYR A 103 20.74 9.32 0.94
C TYR A 103 21.10 10.27 -0.19
N SER A 104 20.58 9.96 -1.36
CA SER A 104 20.69 10.74 -2.59
C SER A 104 19.33 11.07 -3.17
N LEU A 105 19.21 12.22 -3.82
CA LEU A 105 18.05 12.61 -4.60
C LEU A 105 18.47 12.79 -6.05
N TYR A 106 17.74 12.18 -6.96
CA TYR A 106 18.02 12.24 -8.39
C TYR A 106 16.87 12.88 -9.16
N SER A 107 17.20 13.62 -10.22
CA SER A 107 16.23 14.13 -11.20
C SER A 107 15.95 13.05 -12.24
N LEU A 108 14.69 12.92 -12.65
CA LEU A 108 14.25 11.96 -13.67
C LEU A 108 14.09 12.59 -15.05
N GLY A 109 14.35 13.90 -15.20
CA GLY A 109 14.15 14.61 -16.46
C GLY A 109 15.01 14.13 -17.63
N SER A 110 16.22 13.63 -17.34
CA SER A 110 17.21 13.13 -18.31
C SER A 110 17.44 11.62 -18.21
N VAL A 111 16.54 10.89 -17.54
CA VAL A 111 16.76 9.48 -17.16
C VAL A 111 16.93 8.52 -18.34
N ASP A 112 16.52 8.90 -19.55
CA ASP A 112 16.77 8.12 -20.78
C ASP A 112 18.28 8.03 -21.11
N SER A 113 19.09 8.99 -20.64
CA SER A 113 20.54 9.06 -20.86
C SER A 113 21.34 9.07 -19.56
N THR A 114 21.08 10.04 -18.69
CA THR A 114 21.81 10.29 -17.44
C THR A 114 20.85 10.37 -16.26
N LEU A 115 21.35 10.01 -15.09
CA LEU A 115 20.63 10.18 -13.83
C LEU A 115 21.30 11.31 -13.05
N ASP A 116 20.70 12.51 -13.14
CA ASP A 116 21.29 13.71 -12.59
C ASP A 116 21.05 13.79 -11.09
N LYS A 117 22.13 13.87 -10.30
CA LYS A 117 22.06 13.98 -8.86
C LYS A 117 21.68 15.39 -8.43
N ILE A 118 20.58 15.54 -7.72
CA ILE A 118 20.10 16.80 -7.13
C ILE A 118 20.82 17.08 -5.80
N TYR A 119 20.99 16.03 -4.98
CA TYR A 119 21.53 16.16 -3.64
C TYR A 119 22.07 14.82 -3.14
N HIS A 120 23.11 14.89 -2.30
CA HIS A 120 23.63 13.74 -1.57
C HIS A 120 24.10 14.20 -0.18
N THR A 121 23.88 13.35 0.80
CA THR A 121 24.41 13.57 2.16
C THR A 121 24.68 12.25 2.84
N LYS A 122 25.76 12.22 3.62
CA LYS A 122 26.02 11.13 4.56
C LYS A 122 25.11 11.30 5.76
N SER A 123 24.43 10.25 6.14
CA SER A 123 23.53 10.23 7.30
C SER A 123 23.50 8.84 7.91
N ASP A 124 22.83 8.71 9.06
CA ASP A 124 22.45 7.40 9.57
C ASP A 124 21.61 6.65 8.55
N GLU A 125 21.65 5.33 8.60
CA GLU A 125 20.84 4.45 7.80
C GLU A 125 19.34 4.83 7.92
N LEU A 126 18.75 5.14 6.77
CA LEU A 126 17.33 5.51 6.68
C LEU A 126 16.52 4.34 6.20
N PHE A 127 15.33 4.16 6.75
CA PHE A 127 14.36 3.22 6.23
C PHE A 127 13.15 3.90 5.56
N LEU A 128 12.96 5.21 5.77
CA LEU A 128 11.95 6.01 5.09
C LEU A 128 12.52 7.36 4.68
N ILE A 129 12.27 7.73 3.43
CA ILE A 129 12.53 9.07 2.90
C ILE A 129 11.40 9.44 1.93
N GLU A 130 10.78 10.59 2.15
CA GLU A 130 9.75 11.17 1.29
C GLU A 130 10.14 12.60 0.93
N ARG A 131 10.15 12.94 -0.35
CA ARG A 131 10.37 14.31 -0.84
C ARG A 131 9.06 14.95 -1.22
N LEU A 132 8.83 16.19 -0.83
CA LEU A 132 7.63 16.94 -1.22
C LEU A 132 7.81 17.51 -2.63
N PHE A 133 7.22 16.88 -3.63
CA PHE A 133 7.31 17.28 -5.05
C PHE A 133 8.75 17.68 -5.44
N GLU A 134 8.93 18.81 -6.09
CA GLU A 134 10.24 19.37 -6.47
C GLU A 134 10.82 20.34 -5.43
N SER A 135 10.14 20.47 -4.28
CA SER A 135 10.60 21.33 -3.20
C SER A 135 11.90 20.81 -2.55
N SER A 136 12.46 21.61 -1.65
CA SER A 136 13.63 21.21 -0.86
C SER A 136 13.28 20.54 0.47
N LEU A 137 12.00 20.21 0.67
CA LEU A 137 11.52 19.55 1.88
C LEU A 137 11.59 18.03 1.73
N VAL A 138 12.21 17.40 2.72
CA VAL A 138 12.23 15.93 2.87
C VAL A 138 11.82 15.55 4.28
N ALA A 139 11.04 14.49 4.38
CA ALA A 139 10.70 13.82 5.63
C ALA A 139 11.49 12.51 5.70
N ILE A 140 12.21 12.29 6.80
CA ILE A 140 13.10 11.14 6.96
C ILE A 140 12.84 10.43 8.29
N VAL A 141 13.01 9.12 8.31
CA VAL A 141 13.00 8.29 9.52
C VAL A 141 14.21 7.36 9.48
N SER A 142 15.03 7.44 10.55
CA SER A 142 16.23 6.64 10.70
C SER A 142 15.90 5.29 11.35
N GLN A 143 16.62 4.24 10.95
CA GLN A 143 16.55 2.92 11.60
C GLN A 143 16.92 2.96 13.09
N ARG A 144 17.86 3.86 13.48
CA ARG A 144 18.27 4.04 14.89
C ARG A 144 17.19 4.71 15.74
N ALA A 145 16.29 5.47 15.13
CA ALA A 145 15.22 6.20 15.81
C ALA A 145 13.88 6.02 15.08
N PRO A 146 13.29 4.80 15.02
CA PRO A 146 12.16 4.47 14.16
C PRO A 146 10.86 5.14 14.59
N ARG A 147 10.82 5.74 15.77
CA ARG A 147 9.67 6.51 16.27
C ARG A 147 9.83 8.02 16.08
N LYS A 148 10.95 8.46 15.48
CA LYS A 148 11.27 9.88 15.32
C LYS A 148 11.22 10.28 13.85
N LEU A 149 10.27 11.17 13.51
CA LEU A 149 10.21 11.84 12.23
C LEU A 149 11.08 13.08 12.27
N LYS A 150 11.92 13.27 11.27
CA LYS A 150 12.62 14.54 11.01
C LYS A 150 12.16 15.11 9.68
N VAL A 151 11.82 16.38 9.66
CA VAL A 151 11.53 17.14 8.44
C VAL A 151 12.64 18.14 8.21
N CYS A 152 13.27 18.09 7.03
CA CYS A 152 14.47 18.85 6.73
C CYS A 152 14.32 19.64 5.43
N HIS A 153 14.99 20.77 5.38
CA HIS A 153 15.23 21.52 4.14
C HIS A 153 16.61 21.14 3.62
N PHE A 154 16.69 20.16 2.70
CA PHE A 154 17.98 19.57 2.32
C PHE A 154 18.96 20.56 1.69
N LYS A 155 18.51 21.53 0.87
CA LYS A 155 19.40 22.55 0.28
C LYS A 155 20.03 23.48 1.32
N LYS A 156 19.32 23.80 2.41
CA LYS A 156 19.83 24.62 3.52
C LYS A 156 20.50 23.78 4.60
N GLN A 157 20.43 22.46 4.51
CA GLN A 157 20.94 21.52 5.51
C GLN A 157 20.40 21.81 6.92
N SER A 158 19.15 22.30 7.01
CA SER A 158 18.49 22.67 8.26
C SER A 158 17.34 21.75 8.57
N GLU A 159 17.24 21.34 9.84
CA GLU A 159 16.05 20.68 10.37
C GLU A 159 14.95 21.71 10.54
N ILE A 160 13.77 21.44 10.00
CA ILE A 160 12.56 22.28 10.14
C ILE A 160 11.86 21.92 11.43
N CYS A 161 11.61 20.62 11.63
CA CYS A 161 11.00 20.09 12.84
C CYS A 161 11.36 18.61 13.03
N ASN A 162 11.15 18.14 14.27
CA ASN A 162 11.14 16.72 14.58
C ASN A 162 10.02 16.39 15.55
N TYR A 163 9.45 15.19 15.37
CA TYR A 163 8.38 14.66 16.20
C TYR A 163 8.70 13.24 16.63
N SER A 164 8.36 12.93 17.87
CA SER A 164 8.46 11.57 18.42
C SER A 164 7.07 11.02 18.68
N TYR A 165 6.85 9.79 18.22
CA TYR A 165 5.58 9.08 18.36
C TYR A 165 5.68 7.97 19.38
N ALA A 166 4.53 7.48 19.84
CA ALA A 166 4.46 6.40 20.83
C ALA A 166 5.01 5.08 20.26
N ASN A 167 4.72 4.80 19.00
CA ASN A 167 5.10 3.58 18.29
C ASN A 167 5.96 3.87 17.06
N THR A 168 6.48 2.81 16.44
CA THR A 168 7.25 2.86 15.21
C THR A 168 6.46 3.51 14.07
N ILE A 169 7.11 4.40 13.32
CA ILE A 169 6.58 4.98 12.10
C ILE A 169 6.70 3.93 10.99
N LEU A 170 5.60 3.55 10.40
CA LEU A 170 5.55 2.53 9.34
C LEU A 170 5.52 3.16 7.94
N ALA A 171 4.85 4.31 7.80
CA ALA A 171 4.84 5.06 6.55
C ALA A 171 4.71 6.57 6.80
N VAL A 172 5.23 7.35 5.87
CA VAL A 172 5.05 8.80 5.81
C VAL A 172 4.55 9.15 4.41
N LYS A 173 3.55 10.01 4.30
CA LYS A 173 3.03 10.52 3.03
C LYS A 173 2.93 12.03 3.08
N LEU A 174 3.24 12.67 1.95
CA LEU A 174 3.27 14.13 1.81
C LEU A 174 2.44 14.59 0.60
N ASN A 175 1.71 15.67 0.77
CA ASN A 175 1.23 16.49 -0.35
C ASN A 175 1.38 17.98 0.01
N ARG A 176 0.82 18.89 -0.80
CA ARG A 176 0.96 20.35 -0.57
C ARG A 176 0.21 20.86 0.65
N GLU A 177 -0.73 20.06 1.18
CA GLU A 177 -1.60 20.43 2.29
C GLU A 177 -1.25 19.72 3.58
N ARG A 178 -0.86 18.43 3.49
CA ARG A 178 -0.74 17.55 4.64
C ARG A 178 0.54 16.73 4.62
N LEU A 179 1.00 16.40 5.83
CA LEU A 179 1.97 15.34 6.10
C LEU A 179 1.26 14.29 6.98
N ILE A 180 1.27 13.06 6.50
CA ILE A 180 0.65 11.92 7.18
C ILE A 180 1.75 11.04 7.76
N VAL A 181 1.59 10.65 9.02
CA VAL A 181 2.43 9.64 9.67
C VAL A 181 1.56 8.46 10.06
N CYS A 182 1.87 7.31 9.50
CA CYS A 182 1.16 6.05 9.74
C CYS A 182 1.93 5.23 10.77
N LEU A 183 1.25 4.89 11.86
CA LEU A 183 1.65 3.88 12.84
C LEU A 183 0.75 2.66 12.67
N GLU A 184 0.94 1.64 13.47
CA GLU A 184 0.22 0.37 13.36
C GLU A 184 -1.30 0.52 13.59
N GLU A 185 -1.71 1.32 14.58
CA GLU A 185 -3.12 1.49 14.98
C GLU A 185 -3.55 2.95 15.03
N SER A 186 -2.80 3.84 14.37
CA SER A 186 -3.14 5.26 14.33
C SER A 186 -2.49 6.00 13.18
N LEU A 187 -3.14 7.08 12.74
CA LEU A 187 -2.65 7.99 11.70
C LEU A 187 -2.64 9.41 12.26
N TYR A 188 -1.52 10.09 12.08
CA TYR A 188 -1.37 11.49 12.46
C TYR A 188 -1.39 12.36 11.21
N ILE A 189 -2.23 13.38 11.20
CA ILE A 189 -2.37 14.35 10.12
C ILE A 189 -1.76 15.67 10.57
N HIS A 190 -0.69 16.08 9.91
CA HIS A 190 -0.04 17.36 10.15
C HIS A 190 -0.39 18.35 9.04
N ASN A 191 -0.46 19.62 9.38
CA ASN A 191 -0.48 20.71 8.41
C ASN A 191 0.94 20.89 7.86
N ILE A 192 1.10 20.89 6.53
CA ILE A 192 2.41 21.00 5.87
C ILE A 192 3.07 22.37 6.09
N GLN A 193 2.31 23.45 6.36
CA GLN A 193 2.82 24.81 6.46
C GLN A 193 3.54 25.08 7.79
N ASP A 194 2.97 24.59 8.91
CA ASP A 194 3.50 24.82 10.25
C ASP A 194 3.89 23.52 10.97
N MET A 195 3.76 22.40 10.30
CA MET A 195 4.08 21.04 10.76
C MET A 195 3.29 20.57 11.99
N LYS A 196 2.32 21.35 12.50
CA LYS A 196 1.52 20.95 13.67
C LYS A 196 0.57 19.82 13.34
N VAL A 197 0.35 18.93 14.31
CA VAL A 197 -0.70 17.91 14.24
C VAL A 197 -2.06 18.61 14.28
N VAL A 198 -2.84 18.45 13.22
CA VAL A 198 -4.21 18.99 13.14
C VAL A 198 -5.26 17.96 13.48
N HIS A 199 -4.95 16.66 13.30
CA HIS A 199 -5.87 15.59 13.65
C HIS A 199 -5.11 14.29 13.89
N THR A 200 -5.72 13.39 14.68
CA THR A 200 -5.21 12.03 14.90
C THR A 200 -6.38 11.06 14.77
N ILE A 201 -6.28 10.15 13.81
CA ILE A 201 -7.19 9.01 13.69
C ILE A 201 -6.63 7.93 14.60
N ARG A 202 -7.39 7.52 15.61
CA ARG A 202 -7.01 6.52 16.61
C ARG A 202 -7.83 5.26 16.43
N ASP A 203 -7.35 4.18 17.03
CA ASP A 203 -8.05 2.89 17.07
C ASP A 203 -8.40 2.40 15.65
N THR A 204 -7.48 2.64 14.68
CA THR A 204 -7.60 2.07 13.35
C THR A 204 -7.37 0.56 13.41
N PRO A 205 -7.92 -0.22 12.45
CA PRO A 205 -7.56 -1.63 12.32
C PRO A 205 -6.05 -1.80 12.27
N CYS A 206 -5.53 -2.87 12.92
CA CYS A 206 -4.11 -3.19 12.96
C CYS A 206 -3.54 -3.23 11.52
N ASN A 207 -2.52 -2.42 11.28
CA ASN A 207 -1.92 -2.17 9.97
C ASN A 207 -0.39 -2.27 10.05
N PRO A 208 0.15 -3.47 10.27
CA PRO A 208 1.58 -3.68 10.51
C PRO A 208 2.46 -3.30 9.32
N GLN A 209 1.89 -3.29 8.12
CA GLN A 209 2.60 -2.88 6.90
C GLN A 209 2.60 -1.36 6.66
N GLY A 210 1.88 -0.58 7.49
CA GLY A 210 1.75 0.86 7.30
C GLY A 210 1.06 1.24 5.99
N LEU A 211 0.13 0.39 5.52
CA LEU A 211 -0.56 0.60 4.26
C LEU A 211 -1.44 1.85 4.35
N CYS A 212 -1.05 2.89 3.63
CA CYS A 212 -1.84 4.09 3.44
C CYS A 212 -1.47 4.79 2.14
N ALA A 213 -2.40 5.55 1.59
CA ALA A 213 -2.17 6.38 0.41
C ALA A 213 -2.73 7.78 0.68
N LEU A 214 -1.99 8.80 0.24
CA LEU A 214 -2.42 10.19 0.27
C LEU A 214 -2.51 10.70 -1.16
N SER A 215 -3.63 11.32 -1.51
CA SER A 215 -3.80 11.95 -2.81
C SER A 215 -2.81 13.11 -2.98
N SER A 216 -2.20 13.22 -4.16
CA SER A 216 -1.33 14.33 -4.52
C SER A 216 -2.09 15.62 -4.89
N SER A 217 -3.41 15.50 -5.13
CA SER A 217 -4.29 16.64 -5.46
C SER A 217 -4.54 17.52 -4.25
N SER A 218 -4.53 18.84 -4.45
CA SER A 218 -4.95 19.80 -3.42
C SER A 218 -6.46 19.95 -3.34
N GLU A 219 -7.18 19.73 -4.46
CA GLU A 219 -8.66 19.79 -4.49
C GLU A 219 -9.30 18.56 -3.81
N HIS A 220 -8.70 17.38 -4.03
CA HIS A 220 -9.17 16.12 -3.49
C HIS A 220 -8.09 15.55 -2.54
N CYS A 221 -7.83 16.25 -1.44
CA CYS A 221 -6.83 15.84 -0.45
C CYS A 221 -7.38 14.70 0.42
N TYR A 222 -7.42 13.50 -0.14
CA TYR A 222 -7.93 12.31 0.52
C TYR A 222 -6.80 11.41 1.02
N LEU A 223 -7.03 10.85 2.22
CA LEU A 223 -6.23 9.80 2.82
C LEU A 223 -7.01 8.49 2.74
N ALA A 224 -6.37 7.43 2.28
CA ALA A 224 -6.92 6.08 2.26
C ALA A 224 -6.11 5.15 3.16
N TYR A 225 -6.79 4.29 3.91
CA TYR A 225 -6.20 3.28 4.77
C TYR A 225 -7.14 2.08 4.94
N PRO A 226 -6.66 0.91 5.43
CA PRO A 226 -7.51 -0.26 5.66
C PRO A 226 -8.62 0.02 6.66
N GLY A 227 -9.86 -0.33 6.31
CA GLY A 227 -11.02 -0.27 7.20
C GLY A 227 -11.22 -1.56 8.00
N SER A 228 -10.53 -2.66 7.65
CA SER A 228 -10.65 -3.97 8.29
C SER A 228 -9.32 -4.73 8.24
N VAL A 229 -9.10 -5.62 9.21
CA VAL A 229 -7.96 -6.56 9.23
C VAL A 229 -8.26 -7.87 8.51
N THR A 230 -9.52 -8.20 8.26
CA THR A 230 -9.96 -9.48 7.69
C THR A 230 -10.52 -9.35 6.28
N ALA A 231 -11.04 -8.19 5.92
CA ALA A 231 -11.61 -7.88 4.63
C ALA A 231 -10.86 -6.72 3.96
N GLY A 232 -10.95 -6.65 2.64
CA GLY A 232 -10.32 -5.59 1.85
C GLY A 232 -11.19 -4.33 1.79
N GLU A 233 -11.51 -3.76 2.95
CA GLU A 233 -12.24 -2.51 3.08
C GLU A 233 -11.27 -1.32 3.06
N VAL A 234 -11.60 -0.30 2.27
CA VAL A 234 -10.83 0.95 2.18
C VAL A 234 -11.61 2.07 2.85
N GLN A 235 -11.06 2.66 3.89
CA GLN A 235 -11.59 3.89 4.45
C GLN A 235 -10.99 5.09 3.70
N ILE A 236 -11.84 5.93 3.11
CA ILE A 236 -11.48 7.23 2.56
C ILE A 236 -11.78 8.31 3.59
N PHE A 237 -10.80 9.13 3.89
CA PHE A 237 -10.85 10.22 4.84
C PHE A 237 -10.50 11.56 4.16
N ASP A 238 -11.33 12.57 4.36
CA ASP A 238 -11.04 13.93 3.89
C ASP A 238 -10.03 14.57 4.83
N ALA A 239 -8.80 14.73 4.36
CA ALA A 239 -7.71 15.26 5.17
C ALA A 239 -7.75 16.79 5.32
N ILE A 240 -8.58 17.51 4.57
CA ILE A 240 -8.81 18.95 4.74
C ILE A 240 -9.90 19.19 5.78
N ASN A 241 -11.06 18.58 5.59
CA ASN A 241 -12.23 18.76 6.45
C ASN A 241 -12.21 17.85 7.68
N LEU A 242 -11.22 16.95 7.79
CA LEU A 242 -10.92 16.10 8.95
C LEU A 242 -12.10 15.19 9.36
N HIS A 243 -12.73 14.54 8.37
CA HIS A 243 -13.79 13.57 8.60
C HIS A 243 -13.71 12.37 7.67
N ALA A 244 -14.27 11.24 8.10
CA ALA A 244 -14.44 10.06 7.26
C ALA A 244 -15.43 10.37 6.13
N LYS A 245 -15.07 10.07 4.89
CA LYS A 245 -15.89 10.36 3.71
C LYS A 245 -16.72 9.14 3.29
N THR A 246 -16.05 8.05 2.97
CA THR A 246 -16.71 6.82 2.53
C THR A 246 -15.87 5.59 2.86
N MET A 247 -16.52 4.44 2.97
CA MET A 247 -15.89 3.14 3.10
C MET A 247 -16.23 2.29 1.88
N ILE A 248 -15.22 1.73 1.24
CA ILE A 248 -15.34 0.95 0.02
C ILE A 248 -15.05 -0.52 0.33
N PRO A 249 -16.02 -1.44 0.18
CA PRO A 249 -15.77 -2.89 0.28
C PRO A 249 -15.10 -3.39 -1.00
N ALA A 250 -13.78 -3.16 -1.09
CA ALA A 250 -13.05 -3.37 -2.33
C ALA A 250 -12.74 -4.86 -2.61
N HIS A 251 -12.43 -5.65 -1.58
CA HIS A 251 -12.04 -7.06 -1.73
C HIS A 251 -12.52 -7.93 -0.56
N ASP A 252 -12.60 -9.24 -0.80
CA ASP A 252 -12.99 -10.23 0.23
C ASP A 252 -11.87 -10.59 1.20
N THR A 253 -10.61 -10.26 0.87
CA THR A 253 -9.42 -10.52 1.68
C THR A 253 -8.69 -9.21 1.96
N PRO A 254 -7.82 -9.15 3.00
CA PRO A 254 -7.15 -7.93 3.42
C PRO A 254 -6.46 -7.20 2.28
N LEU A 255 -6.32 -5.89 2.41
CA LEU A 255 -5.63 -5.05 1.44
C LEU A 255 -4.12 -5.29 1.47
N ALA A 256 -3.49 -5.23 0.30
CA ALA A 256 -2.04 -5.28 0.13
C ALA A 256 -1.46 -4.01 -0.50
N ALA A 257 -2.23 -3.30 -1.34
CA ALA A 257 -1.76 -2.08 -1.97
C ALA A 257 -2.90 -1.10 -2.24
N LEU A 258 -2.58 0.19 -2.13
CA LEU A 258 -3.46 1.34 -2.39
C LEU A 258 -2.71 2.42 -3.16
N ALA A 259 -3.35 3.04 -4.14
CA ALA A 259 -2.81 4.21 -4.83
C ALA A 259 -3.93 5.11 -5.33
N PHE A 260 -3.80 6.43 -5.11
CA PHE A 260 -4.67 7.43 -5.74
C PHE A 260 -4.20 7.79 -7.14
N SER A 261 -5.14 8.16 -8.01
CA SER A 261 -4.84 8.86 -9.26
C SER A 261 -4.27 10.26 -8.96
N PRO A 262 -3.56 10.89 -9.90
CA PRO A 262 -3.02 12.24 -9.72
C PRO A 262 -4.07 13.29 -9.38
N SER A 263 -5.30 13.16 -9.90
CA SER A 263 -6.45 14.02 -9.57
C SER A 263 -7.05 13.75 -8.18
N GLY A 264 -6.76 12.59 -7.58
CA GLY A 264 -7.38 12.14 -6.33
C GLY A 264 -8.83 11.65 -6.48
N THR A 265 -9.37 11.62 -7.70
CA THR A 265 -10.76 11.19 -7.96
C THR A 265 -10.93 9.68 -8.04
N GLU A 266 -9.84 8.94 -8.24
CA GLU A 266 -9.85 7.50 -8.36
C GLU A 266 -8.85 6.87 -7.38
N ILE A 267 -9.16 5.66 -6.91
CA ILE A 267 -8.28 4.86 -6.06
C ILE A 267 -8.16 3.44 -6.60
N ALA A 268 -6.92 3.01 -6.84
CA ALA A 268 -6.61 1.63 -7.18
C ALA A 268 -6.31 0.82 -5.90
N THR A 269 -6.81 -0.39 -5.86
CA THR A 269 -6.73 -1.29 -4.71
C THR A 269 -6.32 -2.69 -5.14
N ALA A 270 -5.53 -3.37 -4.31
CA ALA A 270 -5.26 -4.80 -4.45
C ALA A 270 -5.29 -5.47 -3.07
N SER A 271 -5.73 -6.72 -3.04
CA SER A 271 -5.71 -7.53 -1.83
C SER A 271 -4.51 -8.46 -1.77
N GLU A 272 -4.32 -9.13 -0.64
CA GLU A 272 -3.26 -10.14 -0.43
C GLU A 272 -3.32 -11.30 -1.43
N ARG A 273 -4.48 -11.58 -2.04
CA ARG A 273 -4.58 -12.55 -3.14
C ARG A 273 -3.83 -12.09 -4.40
N GLY A 274 -3.78 -10.78 -4.67
CA GLY A 274 -3.02 -10.18 -5.76
C GLY A 274 -3.40 -10.62 -7.18
N THR A 275 -4.55 -11.26 -7.36
CA THR A 275 -5.02 -11.74 -8.68
C THR A 275 -5.82 -10.68 -9.43
N VAL A 276 -6.51 -9.81 -8.69
CA VAL A 276 -7.38 -8.76 -9.20
C VAL A 276 -6.97 -7.42 -8.59
N ILE A 277 -6.92 -6.40 -9.43
CA ILE A 277 -6.77 -5.01 -9.05
C ILE A 277 -8.07 -4.30 -9.39
N ARG A 278 -8.62 -3.52 -8.49
CA ARG A 278 -9.85 -2.76 -8.70
C ARG A 278 -9.59 -1.27 -8.57
N VAL A 279 -10.27 -0.50 -9.41
CA VAL A 279 -10.24 0.96 -9.36
C VAL A 279 -11.64 1.45 -9.03
N PHE A 280 -11.71 2.34 -8.05
CA PHE A 280 -12.96 2.92 -7.56
C PHE A 280 -12.92 4.45 -7.66
N SER A 281 -14.09 5.05 -7.81
CA SER A 281 -14.27 6.48 -7.56
C SER A 281 -14.05 6.77 -6.06
N SER A 282 -13.21 7.74 -5.76
CA SER A 282 -12.98 8.19 -4.37
C SER A 282 -14.13 9.07 -3.84
N GLN A 283 -15.04 9.46 -4.71
CA GLN A 283 -16.16 10.33 -4.40
C GLN A 283 -17.33 9.57 -3.77
N ASP A 284 -17.77 8.52 -4.44
CA ASP A 284 -18.94 7.72 -4.11
C ASP A 284 -18.65 6.23 -3.88
N GLY A 285 -17.42 5.79 -4.12
CA GLY A 285 -17.01 4.39 -3.95
C GLY A 285 -17.49 3.46 -5.06
N SER A 286 -18.01 3.98 -6.17
CA SER A 286 -18.40 3.16 -7.33
C SER A 286 -17.19 2.51 -7.98
N ARG A 287 -17.35 1.25 -8.43
CA ARG A 287 -16.28 0.52 -9.11
C ARG A 287 -16.20 0.94 -10.58
N LEU A 288 -15.05 1.47 -10.97
CA LEU A 288 -14.77 1.93 -12.33
C LEU A 288 -14.12 0.86 -13.19
N PHE A 289 -13.12 0.14 -12.63
CA PHE A 289 -12.38 -0.90 -13.37
C PHE A 289 -12.14 -2.13 -12.51
N GLU A 290 -12.11 -3.29 -13.17
CA GLU A 290 -11.62 -4.53 -12.61
C GLU A 290 -10.55 -5.11 -13.56
N LEU A 291 -9.30 -5.18 -13.08
CA LEU A 291 -8.12 -5.53 -13.87
C LEU A 291 -7.58 -6.88 -13.38
N ARG A 292 -7.37 -7.83 -14.29
CA ARG A 292 -6.83 -9.14 -13.93
C ARG A 292 -5.33 -9.21 -14.20
N ARG A 293 -4.59 -9.35 -13.10
CA ARG A 293 -3.16 -9.63 -13.16
C ARG A 293 -2.88 -11.10 -13.48
N GLY A 294 -3.67 -12.04 -12.96
CA GLY A 294 -3.50 -13.47 -13.18
C GLY A 294 -4.73 -14.27 -12.79
N LEU A 295 -4.83 -15.53 -13.28
CA LEU A 295 -6.01 -16.36 -13.09
C LEU A 295 -5.96 -17.23 -11.83
N LYS A 296 -4.79 -17.78 -11.47
CA LYS A 296 -4.67 -18.82 -10.43
C LYS A 296 -3.58 -18.55 -9.38
N ARG A 297 -2.49 -17.88 -9.74
CA ARG A 297 -1.36 -17.69 -8.83
C ARG A 297 -1.59 -16.47 -7.94
N CYS A 298 -1.74 -16.70 -6.64
CA CYS A 298 -1.71 -15.63 -5.64
C CYS A 298 -0.30 -15.03 -5.57
N VAL A 299 -0.23 -13.71 -5.44
CA VAL A 299 1.02 -12.96 -5.35
C VAL A 299 0.85 -11.78 -4.40
N SER A 300 1.93 -11.38 -3.76
CA SER A 300 1.97 -10.16 -2.97
C SER A 300 2.21 -8.96 -3.91
N ILE A 301 1.23 -8.07 -4.03
CA ILE A 301 1.40 -6.80 -4.75
C ILE A 301 2.25 -5.88 -3.90
N VAL A 302 3.33 -5.37 -4.49
CA VAL A 302 4.31 -4.51 -3.81
C VAL A 302 4.05 -3.04 -4.11
N SER A 303 3.71 -2.71 -5.35
CA SER A 303 3.48 -1.34 -5.79
C SER A 303 2.32 -1.27 -6.76
N LEU A 304 1.47 -0.26 -6.56
CA LEU A 304 0.49 0.23 -7.51
C LEU A 304 0.80 1.70 -7.78
N SER A 305 0.74 2.14 -9.03
CA SER A 305 0.91 3.55 -9.39
C SER A 305 0.13 3.88 -10.65
N PHE A 306 -0.63 4.96 -10.61
CA PHE A 306 -1.19 5.56 -11.83
C PHE A 306 -0.09 6.28 -12.60
N SER A 307 -0.23 6.34 -13.94
CA SER A 307 0.54 7.27 -14.74
C SER A 307 0.18 8.71 -14.42
N THR A 308 1.08 9.64 -14.75
CA THR A 308 0.83 11.08 -14.55
C THR A 308 -0.37 11.61 -15.36
N CYS A 309 -0.72 10.95 -16.49
CA CYS A 309 -1.92 11.25 -17.28
C CYS A 309 -3.17 10.47 -16.79
N ALA A 310 -3.03 9.58 -15.80
CA ALA A 310 -4.08 8.70 -15.29
C ALA A 310 -4.71 7.73 -16.32
N GLU A 311 -4.06 7.52 -17.48
CA GLU A 311 -4.52 6.59 -18.52
C GLU A 311 -4.01 5.16 -18.29
N TYR A 312 -2.96 5.01 -17.49
CA TYR A 312 -2.34 3.71 -17.21
C TYR A 312 -2.22 3.50 -15.71
N LEU A 313 -2.29 2.24 -15.33
CA LEU A 313 -1.97 1.74 -14.00
C LEU A 313 -0.87 0.70 -14.10
N VAL A 314 0.19 0.83 -13.31
CA VAL A 314 1.26 -0.16 -13.22
C VAL A 314 1.20 -0.90 -11.89
N SER A 315 1.48 -2.19 -11.94
CA SER A 315 1.55 -3.07 -10.78
C SER A 315 2.82 -3.90 -10.78
N SER A 316 3.57 -3.85 -9.69
CA SER A 316 4.64 -4.82 -9.37
C SER A 316 4.22 -5.74 -8.23
N SER A 317 4.85 -6.89 -8.16
CA SER A 317 4.60 -7.90 -7.14
C SER A 317 5.90 -8.60 -6.76
N ASN A 318 5.84 -9.55 -5.84
CA ASN A 318 6.97 -10.41 -5.48
C ASN A 318 7.40 -11.39 -6.60
N THR A 319 6.83 -11.25 -7.81
CA THR A 319 7.29 -11.98 -9.01
C THR A 319 8.18 -11.10 -9.88
N GLU A 320 8.77 -11.70 -10.89
CA GLU A 320 9.62 -11.04 -11.89
C GLU A 320 8.85 -10.12 -12.85
N THR A 321 7.52 -10.26 -12.94
CA THR A 321 6.71 -9.56 -13.95
C THR A 321 6.07 -8.29 -13.39
N VAL A 322 6.27 -7.18 -14.08
CA VAL A 322 5.56 -5.91 -13.90
C VAL A 322 4.47 -5.80 -14.96
N HIS A 323 3.24 -5.51 -14.56
CA HIS A 323 2.09 -5.40 -15.44
C HIS A 323 1.66 -3.94 -15.61
N ILE A 324 1.35 -3.55 -16.84
CA ILE A 324 0.81 -2.25 -17.21
C ILE A 324 -0.62 -2.47 -17.71
N PHE A 325 -1.59 -1.75 -17.15
CA PHE A 325 -2.98 -1.77 -17.56
C PHE A 325 -3.35 -0.42 -18.17
N ARG A 326 -4.09 -0.41 -19.26
CA ARG A 326 -4.71 0.79 -19.81
C ARG A 326 -6.10 0.94 -19.23
N LEU A 327 -6.42 2.16 -18.77
CA LEU A 327 -7.72 2.50 -18.21
C LEU A 327 -8.55 3.17 -19.29
N ASP A 328 -9.33 2.37 -20.01
CA ASP A 328 -10.14 2.84 -21.12
C ASP A 328 -11.49 3.38 -20.59
N ARG A 329 -11.63 4.69 -20.54
CA ARG A 329 -12.82 5.38 -20.00
C ARG A 329 -13.95 5.50 -21.03
N SER A 330 -13.69 5.27 -22.31
CA SER A 330 -14.68 5.41 -23.38
C SER A 330 -15.84 4.40 -23.25
N ALA A 331 -15.58 3.26 -22.61
CA ALA A 331 -16.61 2.24 -22.41
C ALA A 331 -17.57 2.53 -21.23
N THR A 332 -17.20 3.41 -20.31
CA THR A 332 -18.02 3.76 -19.13
C THR A 332 -19.01 4.90 -19.42
N GLU A 333 -18.68 5.83 -20.31
CA GLU A 333 -19.54 6.96 -20.63
C GLU A 333 -20.78 6.58 -21.47
N THR A 334 -20.74 5.44 -22.15
CA THR A 334 -21.89 4.96 -22.95
C THR A 334 -22.96 4.26 -22.11
N ALA A 335 -22.72 3.95 -20.85
CA ALA A 335 -23.67 3.27 -19.97
C ALA A 335 -24.65 4.23 -19.23
N GLU A 336 -24.34 5.51 -19.11
CA GLU A 336 -25.16 6.50 -18.35
C GLU A 336 -26.06 7.41 -19.20
N GLY A 337 -25.98 7.35 -20.50
CA GLY A 337 -26.75 8.22 -21.36
C GLY A 337 -27.45 7.51 -22.49
N HIS A 338 -28.54 6.82 -22.24
CA HIS A 338 -29.75 6.76 -23.06
C HIS A 338 -30.65 5.60 -22.69
N GLY A 339 -31.70 5.87 -21.95
CA GLY A 339 -32.93 5.09 -22.00
C GLY A 339 -33.66 5.31 -23.34
N SER A 340 -33.18 4.71 -24.41
CA SER A 340 -34.00 4.52 -25.63
C SER A 340 -33.45 3.32 -26.39
N LYS A 341 -34.35 2.35 -26.55
CA LYS A 341 -34.18 1.20 -27.44
C LYS A 341 -33.78 1.66 -28.84
N GLN A 342 -32.60 1.21 -29.33
CA GLN A 342 -32.47 0.83 -30.75
C GLN A 342 -31.12 0.14 -31.01
N SER A 343 -31.26 -1.06 -31.60
CA SER A 343 -30.35 -1.85 -32.46
C SER A 343 -28.91 -2.13 -31.92
N SER A 344 -28.82 -3.34 -31.36
CA SER A 344 -27.61 -4.05 -30.93
C SER A 344 -26.83 -4.76 -32.07
N ASP A 345 -26.81 -4.22 -33.29
CA ASP A 345 -26.38 -5.04 -34.43
C ASP A 345 -25.02 -4.70 -35.03
N ASP A 346 -24.34 -3.60 -34.64
CA ASP A 346 -23.13 -3.19 -35.37
C ASP A 346 -21.79 -3.52 -34.67
N TRP A 347 -21.75 -3.79 -33.39
CA TRP A 347 -20.46 -4.14 -32.76
C TRP A 347 -20.22 -5.67 -32.67
N MET A 348 -21.31 -6.47 -32.79
CA MET A 348 -21.21 -7.94 -32.86
C MET A 348 -20.74 -8.46 -34.21
N GLY A 349 -20.74 -7.64 -35.23
CA GLY A 349 -20.35 -8.01 -36.60
C GLY A 349 -18.86 -8.28 -36.80
N PHE A 350 -17.99 -7.82 -35.91
CA PHE A 350 -16.55 -7.98 -36.03
C PHE A 350 -15.98 -9.23 -35.33
N LEU A 351 -16.72 -9.83 -34.40
CA LEU A 351 -16.28 -11.00 -33.64
C LEU A 351 -16.97 -12.32 -34.03
N SER A 352 -17.91 -12.28 -34.97
CA SER A 352 -18.81 -13.41 -35.23
C SER A 352 -18.48 -14.28 -36.43
N LYS A 353 -17.28 -14.36 -36.96
CA LYS A 353 -17.02 -15.26 -38.08
C LYS A 353 -16.30 -16.56 -37.78
N THR A 354 -15.82 -16.82 -36.58
CA THR A 354 -15.39 -18.20 -36.23
C THR A 354 -15.40 -18.37 -34.70
N VAL A 355 -16.21 -19.24 -34.16
CA VAL A 355 -16.12 -19.87 -32.81
C VAL A 355 -17.08 -19.37 -31.69
N THR A 356 -18.25 -18.79 -31.92
CA THR A 356 -19.10 -18.37 -30.79
C THR A 356 -20.38 -19.16 -30.56
N SER A 357 -20.61 -20.35 -31.11
CA SER A 357 -21.87 -21.07 -30.90
C SER A 357 -21.93 -22.03 -29.71
N TYR A 358 -20.86 -22.14 -28.90
CA TYR A 358 -20.80 -23.11 -27.76
C TYR A 358 -20.18 -22.65 -26.45
N LEU A 359 -20.02 -21.35 -26.19
CA LEU A 359 -19.48 -20.90 -24.90
C LEU A 359 -20.60 -20.35 -23.99
N PRO A 360 -20.74 -20.85 -22.73
CA PRO A 360 -21.70 -20.31 -21.77
C PRO A 360 -21.41 -18.84 -21.46
N THR A 361 -22.43 -18.04 -21.22
CA THR A 361 -22.38 -16.60 -20.90
C THR A 361 -21.39 -16.25 -19.78
N GLN A 362 -21.12 -17.16 -18.85
CA GLN A 362 -20.14 -17.00 -17.77
C GLN A 362 -18.67 -16.96 -18.26
N VAL A 363 -18.39 -17.45 -19.46
CA VAL A 363 -17.03 -17.45 -20.02
C VAL A 363 -16.71 -16.12 -20.71
N THR A 364 -17.74 -15.47 -21.29
CA THR A 364 -17.56 -14.16 -21.94
C THR A 364 -17.21 -13.05 -20.93
N ASP A 365 -17.78 -13.07 -19.71
CA ASP A 365 -17.45 -12.10 -18.65
C ASP A 365 -16.00 -12.24 -18.16
N VAL A 366 -15.44 -13.43 -18.20
CA VAL A 366 -14.04 -13.67 -17.84
C VAL A 366 -13.07 -13.13 -18.90
N PHE A 367 -13.49 -13.08 -20.16
CA PHE A 367 -12.67 -12.55 -21.27
C PHE A 367 -12.77 -11.03 -21.44
N SER A 368 -13.84 -10.40 -20.93
CA SER A 368 -14.02 -8.94 -20.97
C SER A 368 -13.32 -8.19 -19.83
N GLN A 369 -12.81 -8.91 -18.82
CA GLN A 369 -12.06 -8.29 -17.73
C GLN A 369 -10.68 -7.84 -18.23
N GLY A 370 -10.33 -6.57 -17.95
CA GLY A 370 -9.14 -5.91 -18.48
C GLY A 370 -7.86 -6.70 -18.21
N ARG A 371 -7.27 -7.23 -19.28
CA ARG A 371 -5.94 -7.85 -19.26
C ARG A 371 -4.86 -6.77 -19.23
N ALA A 372 -3.63 -7.16 -18.88
CA ALA A 372 -2.51 -6.25 -18.96
C ALA A 372 -2.30 -5.80 -20.41
N PHE A 373 -2.22 -4.48 -20.61
CA PHE A 373 -1.90 -3.85 -21.89
C PHE A 373 -0.48 -4.21 -22.37
N ALA A 374 0.47 -4.20 -21.42
CA ALA A 374 1.85 -4.61 -21.65
C ALA A 374 2.45 -5.17 -20.34
N SER A 375 3.56 -5.86 -20.46
CA SER A 375 4.31 -6.37 -19.31
C SER A 375 5.81 -6.30 -19.54
N VAL A 376 6.56 -6.28 -18.43
CA VAL A 376 8.02 -6.39 -18.40
C VAL A 376 8.39 -7.55 -17.49
N THR A 377 9.29 -8.40 -17.94
CA THR A 377 9.90 -9.46 -17.12
C THR A 377 11.31 -9.04 -16.73
N LEU A 378 11.59 -9.02 -15.44
CA LEU A 378 12.89 -8.69 -14.84
C LEU A 378 13.64 -9.97 -14.47
N PRO A 379 14.98 -9.92 -14.34
CA PRO A 379 15.77 -11.12 -14.13
C PRO A 379 15.46 -11.89 -12.84
N GLU A 380 15.11 -11.20 -11.78
CA GLU A 380 15.00 -11.77 -10.44
C GLU A 380 13.59 -11.64 -9.87
N ALA A 381 13.09 -12.72 -9.25
CA ALA A 381 11.88 -12.69 -8.43
C ALA A 381 12.22 -12.34 -6.97
N GLY A 382 11.20 -11.93 -6.19
CA GLY A 382 11.35 -11.66 -4.75
C GLY A 382 11.89 -10.27 -4.40
N VAL A 383 12.53 -9.58 -5.33
CA VAL A 383 13.06 -8.22 -5.10
C VAL A 383 11.91 -7.21 -5.09
N ARG A 384 11.89 -6.35 -4.07
CA ARG A 384 10.88 -5.29 -3.97
C ARG A 384 11.15 -4.19 -5.00
N ARG A 385 10.12 -3.82 -5.74
CA ARG A 385 10.21 -2.86 -6.85
C ARG A 385 9.11 -1.82 -6.76
N MET A 386 9.53 -0.55 -6.78
CA MET A 386 8.61 0.58 -6.92
C MET A 386 8.50 0.94 -8.40
N CYS A 387 7.29 1.01 -8.90
CA CYS A 387 7.04 1.28 -10.32
C CYS A 387 6.31 2.61 -10.48
N ALA A 388 6.62 3.31 -11.56
CA ALA A 388 5.97 4.56 -11.92
C ALA A 388 5.91 4.71 -13.44
N ILE A 389 4.87 5.37 -13.96
CA ILE A 389 4.72 5.73 -15.36
C ILE A 389 4.61 7.23 -15.48
N THR A 390 5.50 7.83 -16.28
CA THR A 390 5.54 9.29 -16.47
C THR A 390 5.96 9.64 -17.89
N THR A 391 5.70 10.88 -18.29
CA THR A 391 6.15 11.40 -19.59
C THR A 391 7.49 12.09 -19.44
N ILE A 392 8.50 11.60 -20.14
CA ILE A 392 9.86 12.16 -20.20
C ILE A 392 10.14 12.56 -21.64
N GLN A 393 10.53 13.80 -21.88
CA GLN A 393 10.80 14.33 -23.22
C GLN A 393 9.67 14.01 -24.23
N LYS A 394 8.41 14.17 -23.82
CA LYS A 394 7.19 13.88 -24.58
C LYS A 394 6.96 12.39 -24.91
N GLN A 395 7.69 11.48 -24.29
CA GLN A 395 7.52 10.04 -24.48
C GLN A 395 7.14 9.38 -23.15
N LEU A 396 6.22 8.44 -23.22
CA LEU A 396 5.78 7.69 -22.05
C LEU A 396 6.86 6.67 -21.67
N ARG A 397 7.23 6.68 -20.38
CA ARG A 397 8.25 5.81 -19.79
C ARG A 397 7.70 5.04 -18.60
N LEU A 398 8.06 3.76 -18.53
CA LEU A 398 7.94 2.98 -17.31
C LEU A 398 9.27 3.03 -16.58
N LEU A 399 9.25 3.46 -15.35
CA LEU A 399 10.37 3.51 -14.42
C LEU A 399 10.19 2.42 -13.35
N ILE A 400 11.21 1.59 -13.16
CA ILE A 400 11.21 0.54 -12.14
C ILE A 400 12.43 0.74 -11.25
N ALA A 401 12.23 1.26 -10.05
CA ALA A 401 13.25 1.39 -9.03
C ALA A 401 13.24 0.15 -8.15
N SER A 402 14.33 -0.59 -8.13
CA SER A 402 14.46 -1.90 -7.50
C SER A 402 15.38 -1.83 -6.28
N GLN A 403 15.07 -2.58 -5.23
CA GLN A 403 15.88 -2.61 -4.00
C GLN A 403 17.26 -3.26 -4.18
N ASP A 404 17.48 -3.99 -5.28
CA ASP A 404 18.80 -4.49 -5.68
C ASP A 404 19.77 -3.39 -6.14
N GLY A 405 19.30 -2.13 -6.12
CA GLY A 405 20.11 -0.96 -6.43
C GLY A 405 20.10 -0.54 -7.89
N TYR A 406 19.10 -0.92 -8.68
CA TYR A 406 18.97 -0.49 -10.07
C TYR A 406 17.69 0.30 -10.33
N LEU A 407 17.80 1.28 -11.23
CA LEU A 407 16.67 1.94 -11.88
C LEU A 407 16.63 1.53 -13.35
N TYR A 408 15.55 0.87 -13.73
CA TYR A 408 15.28 0.46 -15.11
C TYR A 408 14.31 1.46 -15.77
N VAL A 409 14.62 1.84 -17.01
CA VAL A 409 13.81 2.74 -17.84
C VAL A 409 13.37 1.99 -19.09
N TYR A 410 12.06 1.85 -19.26
CA TYR A 410 11.46 1.17 -20.41
C TYR A 410 10.60 2.12 -21.23
N SER A 411 10.56 1.93 -22.56
CA SER A 411 9.53 2.49 -23.42
C SER A 411 8.25 1.67 -23.27
N ILE A 412 7.09 2.38 -23.26
CA ILE A 412 5.79 1.72 -23.28
C ILE A 412 5.34 1.65 -24.74
N PRO A 413 4.91 0.48 -25.26
CA PRO A 413 4.46 0.34 -26.63
C PRO A 413 3.16 1.11 -26.86
N THR A 414 2.89 1.50 -28.09
CA THR A 414 1.61 2.13 -28.49
C THR A 414 0.53 1.10 -28.82
N VAL A 415 0.93 -0.13 -29.06
CA VAL A 415 0.05 -1.25 -29.46
C VAL A 415 -0.04 -2.24 -28.31
N GLU A 416 -1.26 -2.70 -28.01
CA GLU A 416 -1.53 -3.70 -26.99
C GLU A 416 -0.83 -5.03 -27.30
N GLY A 417 -0.26 -5.66 -26.27
CA GLY A 417 0.44 -6.94 -26.37
C GLY A 417 1.87 -6.87 -26.90
N ALA A 418 2.36 -5.69 -27.27
CA ALA A 418 3.76 -5.51 -27.62
C ALA A 418 4.64 -5.41 -26.37
N GLU A 419 5.90 -5.82 -26.49
CA GLU A 419 6.87 -5.80 -25.39
C GLU A 419 7.40 -4.39 -25.15
N CYS A 420 7.58 -4.06 -23.87
CA CYS A 420 8.30 -2.85 -23.47
C CYS A 420 9.80 -3.04 -23.74
N GLN A 421 10.44 -2.04 -24.35
CA GLN A 421 11.88 -2.09 -24.65
C GLN A 421 12.67 -1.38 -23.55
N LEU A 422 13.73 -2.03 -23.05
CA LEU A 422 14.66 -1.42 -22.12
C LEU A 422 15.47 -0.34 -22.84
N ILE A 423 15.37 0.90 -22.34
CA ILE A 423 16.11 2.06 -22.84
C ILE A 423 17.42 2.19 -22.07
N LYS A 424 17.34 2.16 -20.74
CA LYS A 424 18.48 2.41 -19.85
C LYS A 424 18.33 1.63 -18.54
N ARG A 425 19.48 1.27 -17.96
CA ARG A 425 19.61 0.81 -16.59
C ARG A 425 20.66 1.67 -15.89
N HIS A 426 20.26 2.30 -14.78
CA HIS A 426 21.16 3.07 -13.94
C HIS A 426 21.49 2.29 -12.69
N ASP A 427 22.76 2.30 -12.26
CA ASP A 427 23.18 1.74 -10.97
C ASP A 427 23.10 2.83 -9.91
N LEU A 428 22.33 2.59 -8.85
CA LEU A 428 22.07 3.51 -7.76
C LEU A 428 23.08 3.35 -6.59
N ARG A 429 23.96 2.33 -6.67
CA ARG A 429 24.94 1.95 -5.62
C ARG A 429 26.32 2.55 -5.82
N LEU A 430 26.58 3.16 -6.98
CA LEU A 430 27.92 3.57 -7.45
C LEU A 430 28.71 4.50 -6.50
N GLU A 431 28.10 5.03 -5.44
CA GLU A 431 28.77 5.92 -4.49
C GLU A 431 29.49 5.20 -3.35
N ASP A 432 29.03 4.01 -2.97
CA ASP A 432 29.64 3.24 -1.89
C ASP A 432 30.97 2.58 -2.34
N HIS A 433 31.14 2.30 -3.62
CA HIS A 433 32.37 1.69 -4.16
C HIS A 433 33.54 2.67 -4.26
N TYR A 434 33.32 3.94 -4.59
CA TYR A 434 34.42 4.94 -4.64
C TYR A 434 34.97 5.33 -3.27
N ALA A 435 34.21 5.10 -2.19
CA ALA A 435 34.65 5.43 -0.84
C ALA A 435 35.56 4.33 -0.22
N MET A 436 35.55 3.10 -0.75
CA MET A 436 36.44 2.02 -0.28
C MET A 436 37.80 2.05 -0.94
N ASP A 437 37.92 2.47 -2.20
CA ASP A 437 39.21 2.47 -2.93
C ASP A 437 40.21 3.58 -2.48
N ILE A 438 39.73 4.64 -1.81
CA ILE A 438 40.61 5.72 -1.32
C ILE A 438 41.19 5.40 0.05
N LYS A 439 40.75 4.38 0.78
CA LYS A 439 41.31 3.98 2.06
C LYS A 439 42.35 2.86 1.98
N GLY A 440 42.65 2.38 0.79
CA GLY A 440 43.61 1.32 0.51
C GLY A 440 44.87 1.76 -0.27
N ALA A 441 45.09 3.07 -0.46
CA ALA A 441 46.30 3.60 -1.11
C ALA A 441 47.16 4.41 -0.13
#